data_80e6ddbe83e9134e2441c80d5015187a
#
_entry.id   80e6ddbe83e9134e2441c80d5015187a
#
_cell.length_a   1.000
_cell.length_b   1.000
_cell.length_c   1.000
_cell.angle_alpha   90.00
_cell.angle_beta   90.00
_cell.angle_gamma   90.00
#
_symmetry.space_group_name_H-M   'P 1'
#
loop_
_entity.id
_entity.type
_entity.pdbx_description
1 polymer ?
#
loop_
_entity_poly.entity_id
_entity_poly.type
_entity_poly.pdbx_seq_one_letter_code
_entity_poly.pdbx_strand_id
1 'polypeptide(L)'
;QENMIDIMNTSEKSGEKTMSKEMVNHPNHYGGEENPYEVIKVCEAWGLDHDAYLFNVVKYVARAGVKDQTKELEDLKKAAFYLNRRIKNLEK
;
A
#
# COMPACT_ATOMS: atom_id res chain seq x y z
N GLN A 1 2.49 13.91 -2.70
CA GLN A 1 2.58 12.63 -2.35
C GLN A 1 3.92 12.21 -1.89
N GLU A 2 4.95 12.63 -2.49
CA GLU A 2 6.20 12.33 -2.02
C GLU A 2 6.43 12.87 -0.66
N ASN A 3 5.88 14.00 -0.34
CA ASN A 3 6.06 14.61 0.95
C ASN A 3 5.44 13.74 2.02
N MET A 4 4.32 13.14 1.75
CA MET A 4 3.71 12.32 2.75
C MET A 4 4.52 11.07 2.94
N ILE A 5 5.12 10.56 1.91
CA ILE A 5 5.94 9.40 2.03
C ILE A 5 7.15 9.71 2.86
N ASP A 6 7.73 10.88 2.69
CA ASP A 6 8.89 11.24 3.45
C ASP A 6 8.54 11.37 4.93
N ILE A 7 7.40 11.92 5.24
CA ILE A 7 7.00 12.08 6.61
C ILE A 7 6.83 10.73 7.24
N MET A 8 6.24 9.79 6.54
CA MET A 8 6.06 8.53 7.10
C MET A 8 7.35 7.80 7.26
N ASN A 9 8.29 8.02 6.40
CA ASN A 9 9.56 7.38 6.49
C ASN A 9 10.26 7.73 7.78
N THR A 10 10.07 8.92 8.27
CA THR A 10 10.78 9.32 9.46
C THR A 10 10.26 8.59 10.67
N SER A 11 9.09 8.08 10.62
CA SER A 11 8.58 7.47 11.81
C SER A 11 8.88 6.02 11.89
N GLU A 12 9.35 5.46 10.92
CA GLU A 12 9.59 4.12 10.98
C GLU A 12 10.82 3.62 11.39
N LYS A 13 11.67 3.85 11.60
CA LYS A 13 12.82 3.34 11.90
C LYS A 13 12.89 2.35 12.83
N SER A 14 12.93 2.23 13.72
CA SER A 14 13.01 1.40 14.62
C SER A 14 12.93 0.10 14.53
N GLY A 15 13.39 -0.52 14.83
CA GLY A 15 13.41 -1.64 14.78
C GLY A 15 12.72 -2.74 15.03
N GLU A 16 11.90 -2.94 14.61
CA GLU A 16 11.15 -3.98 14.84
C GLU A 16 11.40 -4.97 13.89
N LYS A 17 12.30 -4.87 13.07
CA LYS A 17 12.48 -5.77 12.08
C LYS A 17 12.81 -7.12 12.55
N THR A 18 13.19 -7.30 13.68
CA THR A 18 13.67 -8.56 14.03
C THR A 18 12.66 -9.61 14.14
N MET A 19 11.51 -9.34 14.54
CA MET A 19 10.65 -10.39 14.70
C MET A 19 9.85 -10.70 13.60
N SER A 20 9.47 -9.84 12.90
CA SER A 20 8.51 -10.10 11.90
C SER A 20 9.01 -10.94 10.80
N LYS A 21 10.26 -10.99 10.55
CA LYS A 21 10.68 -11.67 9.43
C LYS A 21 10.43 -13.13 9.53
N GLU A 22 10.22 -13.67 10.63
CA GLU A 22 9.95 -15.03 10.68
C GLU A 22 8.53 -15.35 10.57
N MET A 23 7.68 -14.43 10.84
CA MET A 23 6.29 -14.72 10.84
C MET A 23 5.59 -14.17 9.66
N VAL A 24 6.02 -13.10 9.10
CA VAL A 24 5.33 -12.42 8.05
C VAL A 24 6.11 -12.50 6.78
N ASN A 25 5.46 -12.77 5.69
CA ASN A 25 6.11 -12.86 4.43
C ASN A 25 6.05 -11.56 3.70
N HIS A 26 7.13 -10.94 3.45
CA HIS A 26 7.18 -9.66 2.77
C HIS A 26 7.67 -9.83 1.34
N PRO A 27 6.85 -9.53 0.37
CA PRO A 27 7.24 -9.69 -1.02
C PRO A 27 8.38 -8.77 -1.37
N ASN A 28 9.36 -9.29 -2.06
CA ASN A 28 10.51 -8.49 -2.40
C ASN A 28 10.21 -7.32 -3.28
N HIS A 29 9.24 -7.41 -4.15
CA HIS A 29 8.99 -6.28 -5.04
C HIS A 29 8.39 -5.10 -4.30
N TYR A 30 8.11 -5.23 -3.01
CA TYR A 30 7.67 -4.08 -2.26
C TYR A 30 8.81 -3.58 -1.37
N GLY A 31 10.00 -4.10 -1.52
CA GLY A 31 11.11 -3.57 -0.76
C GLY A 31 11.43 -4.31 0.52
N GLY A 32 10.68 -5.33 0.85
CA GLY A 32 11.00 -6.13 2.02
C GLY A 32 10.50 -5.53 3.31
N GLU A 33 10.82 -6.21 4.39
CA GLU A 33 10.25 -5.85 5.65
C GLU A 33 10.79 -4.55 6.22
N GLU A 34 11.92 -4.10 5.78
CA GLU A 34 12.46 -2.87 6.31
C GLU A 34 12.06 -1.66 5.51
N ASN A 35 11.30 -1.81 4.46
CA ASN A 35 10.93 -0.69 3.63
C ASN A 35 9.75 0.03 4.29
N PRO A 36 9.91 1.27 4.70
CA PRO A 36 8.79 1.99 5.33
C PRO A 36 7.67 2.29 4.35
N TYR A 37 7.91 2.13 3.06
CA TYR A 37 6.88 2.41 2.08
C TYR A 37 6.16 1.15 1.62
N GLU A 38 6.34 0.06 2.34
CA GLU A 38 5.61 -1.14 2.03
C GLU A 38 4.12 -0.83 2.19
N VAL A 39 3.30 -1.31 1.30
CA VAL A 39 1.89 -0.94 1.24
C VAL A 39 1.19 -1.08 2.58
N ILE A 40 1.40 -2.18 3.28
CA ILE A 40 0.69 -2.38 4.52
C ILE A 40 1.11 -1.34 5.54
N LYS A 41 2.37 -0.95 5.57
CA LYS A 41 2.83 0.05 6.52
C LYS A 41 2.28 1.41 6.20
N VAL A 42 2.20 1.74 4.91
CA VAL A 42 1.66 3.01 4.50
C VAL A 42 0.18 3.07 4.86
N CYS A 43 -0.54 2.00 4.60
CA CYS A 43 -1.96 1.98 4.89
C CYS A 43 -2.21 2.08 6.38
N GLU A 44 -1.39 1.43 7.19
CA GLU A 44 -1.55 1.54 8.62
C GLU A 44 -1.28 2.97 9.10
N ALA A 45 -0.25 3.59 8.55
CA ALA A 45 0.09 4.95 8.95
C ALA A 45 -1.00 5.94 8.56
N TRP A 46 -1.67 5.70 7.44
CA TRP A 46 -2.71 6.61 7.00
C TRP A 46 -4.09 6.23 7.52
N GLY A 47 -4.19 5.18 8.31
CA GLY A 47 -5.48 4.78 8.83
C GLY A 47 -6.35 4.06 7.83
N LEU A 48 -5.77 3.51 6.78
CA LEU A 48 -6.53 2.83 5.76
C LEU A 48 -6.57 1.33 5.94
N ASP A 49 -5.95 0.83 7.00
CA ASP A 49 -5.91 -0.61 7.21
C ASP A 49 -7.27 -1.15 7.61
N HIS A 50 -8.22 -0.30 7.97
CA HIS A 50 -9.55 -0.76 8.31
C HIS A 50 -10.52 -0.54 7.15
N ASP A 51 -10.05 -0.08 6.02
CA ASP A 51 -10.95 0.22 4.90
C ASP A 51 -10.51 -0.64 3.72
N ALA A 52 -11.23 -1.71 3.47
CA ALA A 52 -10.83 -2.63 2.42
C ALA A 52 -10.81 -1.98 1.05
N TYR A 53 -11.68 -1.01 0.81
CA TYR A 53 -11.71 -0.38 -0.50
C TYR A 53 -10.47 0.47 -0.69
N LEU A 54 -10.17 1.35 0.26
CA LEU A 54 -9.04 2.22 0.08
C LEU A 54 -7.71 1.47 0.20
N PHE A 55 -7.68 0.41 0.99
CA PHE A 55 -6.49 -0.40 1.06
C PHE A 55 -6.19 -0.98 -0.34
N ASN A 56 -7.22 -1.47 -1.01
CA ASN A 56 -7.02 -2.04 -2.33
C ASN A 56 -6.65 -0.96 -3.35
N VAL A 57 -7.15 0.25 -3.22
CA VAL A 57 -6.78 1.33 -4.11
C VAL A 57 -5.28 1.57 -3.99
N VAL A 58 -4.77 1.70 -2.77
CA VAL A 58 -3.36 1.96 -2.56
C VAL A 58 -2.53 0.79 -3.08
N LYS A 59 -2.99 -0.44 -2.82
CA LYS A 59 -2.24 -1.60 -3.24
C LYS A 59 -2.11 -1.65 -4.76
N TYR A 60 -3.19 -1.42 -5.48
CA TYR A 60 -3.13 -1.52 -6.93
C TYR A 60 -2.39 -0.34 -7.56
N VAL A 61 -2.47 0.84 -6.96
CA VAL A 61 -1.73 1.96 -7.46
C VAL A 61 -0.23 1.72 -7.24
N ALA A 62 0.13 1.17 -6.08
CA ALA A 62 1.52 0.96 -5.77
C ALA A 62 2.16 -0.09 -6.68
N ARG A 63 1.35 -1.07 -7.13
CA ARG A 63 1.96 -2.10 -7.92
C ARG A 63 1.79 -1.91 -9.41
N ALA A 64 1.06 -0.91 -9.84
CA ALA A 64 0.75 -0.73 -11.26
C ALA A 64 2.03 -0.61 -12.06
N GLY A 65 2.25 -1.57 -12.93
CA GLY A 65 3.42 -1.52 -13.80
C GLY A 65 4.76 -1.84 -13.15
N VAL A 66 4.78 -2.08 -11.85
CA VAL A 66 6.03 -2.28 -11.19
C VAL A 66 6.57 -3.68 -11.44
N LYS A 67 5.75 -4.68 -11.27
CA LYS A 67 6.22 -6.01 -11.47
C LYS A 67 6.09 -6.42 -12.92
N ASP A 68 5.05 -5.99 -13.59
CA ASP A 68 4.80 -6.40 -14.97
C ASP A 68 4.15 -5.22 -15.66
N GLN A 69 4.89 -4.54 -16.52
CA GLN A 69 4.37 -3.37 -17.17
C GLN A 69 3.16 -3.63 -18.03
N THR A 70 2.98 -4.84 -18.51
CA THR A 70 1.83 -5.13 -19.34
C THR A 70 0.56 -5.15 -18.52
N LYS A 71 0.69 -5.15 -17.17
CA LYS A 71 -0.48 -5.17 -16.33
C LYS A 71 -0.77 -3.82 -15.71
N GLU A 72 -0.07 -2.80 -16.13
CA GLU A 72 -0.26 -1.50 -15.52
C GLU A 72 -1.68 -1.00 -15.67
N LEU A 73 -2.23 -1.08 -16.88
CA LEU A 73 -3.58 -0.60 -17.11
C LEU A 73 -4.58 -1.42 -16.31
N GLU A 74 -4.38 -2.71 -16.23
CA GLU A 74 -5.30 -3.55 -15.50
C GLU A 74 -5.28 -3.20 -14.03
N ASP A 75 -4.12 -2.96 -13.46
CA ASP A 75 -4.02 -2.61 -12.05
C ASP A 75 -4.66 -1.27 -11.78
N LEU A 76 -4.49 -0.31 -12.69
CA LEU A 76 -5.10 0.99 -12.49
C LEU A 76 -6.62 0.91 -12.58
N LYS A 77 -7.13 0.04 -13.43
CA LYS A 77 -8.57 -0.12 -13.51
C LYS A 77 -9.11 -0.77 -12.24
N LYS A 78 -8.35 -1.66 -11.63
CA LYS A 78 -8.77 -2.27 -10.39
C LYS A 78 -8.79 -1.22 -9.27
N ALA A 79 -7.79 -0.34 -9.26
CA ALA A 79 -7.77 0.72 -8.27
C ALA A 79 -9.00 1.61 -8.44
N ALA A 80 -9.33 1.94 -9.69
CA ALA A 80 -10.48 2.79 -9.96
C ALA A 80 -11.78 2.12 -9.53
N PHE A 81 -11.87 0.80 -9.70
CA PHE A 81 -13.07 0.07 -9.30
C PHE A 81 -13.28 0.21 -7.79
N TYR A 82 -12.25 0.00 -6.99
CA TYR A 82 -12.43 0.07 -5.56
C TYR A 82 -12.67 1.50 -5.09
N LEU A 83 -12.05 2.46 -5.75
CA LEU A 83 -12.25 3.85 -5.39
C LEU A 83 -13.69 4.26 -5.66
N ASN A 84 -14.22 3.85 -6.81
CA ASN A 84 -15.59 4.20 -7.15
C ASN A 84 -16.57 3.53 -6.20
N ARG A 85 -16.29 2.32 -5.75
CA ARG A 85 -17.18 1.66 -4.80
C ARG A 85 -17.19 2.42 -3.48
N ARG A 86 -16.02 2.92 -3.05
CA ARG A 86 -15.97 3.65 -1.81
C ARG A 86 -16.77 4.95 -1.92
N ILE A 87 -16.65 5.60 -3.08
CA ILE A 87 -17.38 6.83 -3.30
C ILE A 87 -18.87 6.56 -3.26
N LYS A 88 -19.32 5.50 -3.90
CA LYS A 88 -20.73 5.19 -3.88
C LYS A 88 -21.21 4.90 -2.49
N ASN A 89 -20.44 4.26 -1.66
CA ASN A 89 -20.86 4.00 -0.31
C ASN A 89 -21.00 5.28 0.50
N LEU A 90 -20.18 6.27 0.21
CA LEU A 90 -20.29 7.52 0.92
C LEU A 90 -21.45 8.36 0.42
N GLU A 91 -21.89 8.12 -0.79
CA GLU A 91 -22.99 8.88 -1.34
C GLU A 91 -24.35 8.39 -0.86
N LYS A 92 -24.39 7.28 -0.17
CA LYS A 92 -25.66 6.81 0.35
C LYS A 92 -26.09 7.60 1.57
#